data_e7bcaaf3c8c558f6c7367331a1f8294e
#
_entry.id   e7bcaaf3c8c558f6c7367331a1f8294e
#
_cell.length_a   1.000
_cell.length_b   1.000
_cell.length_c   1.000
_cell.angle_alpha   90.00
_cell.angle_beta   90.00
_cell.angle_gamma   90.00
#
_symmetry.space_group_name_H-M   'P 1'
#
loop_
_entity.id
_entity.type
_entity.pdbx_description
1 polymer ?
#
loop_
_entity_poly.entity_id
_entity_poly.type
_entity_poly.pdbx_seq_one_letter_code
_entity_poly.pdbx_strand_id
1 'polypeptide(L)'
;MSEPPAPPSGIPPLEFGNRAFYGRATANGNVVVIDSPSLIGESLVPIDAPNDVLVHAAYAAVPPSIGLLNRGFRGFIAVDAGIGRNESGIGGLPLADQYDVPAAAISVYSCDMCAGRSAWSDGVISRANRAAQGVGVQPGMSTATAAAYMLGAPAGSPRNLTNPQGDSDFPLLPGAAGGICGCWSMGLPKGDRRRDVFCVGTPVDTTMTVHMYNHGILPLGVIGSDGGFGRNHMAVAGLRILQDMGIACAAVSHLTADLGDARSIYEEGRISIANALAVSRGIRIGMPGREAAALLLEAQDSHQPAR
;
A
#
# COMPACT_ATOMS: atom_id res chain seq x y z
N MET A 1 -3.55 1.39 29.17
CA MET A 1 -3.74 1.12 27.75
C MET A 1 -4.90 0.14 27.67
N SER A 2 -6.06 0.56 27.15
CA SER A 2 -7.20 -0.33 26.93
C SER A 2 -6.84 -1.31 25.82
N GLU A 3 -7.09 -2.61 26.01
CA GLU A 3 -6.96 -3.61 24.94
C GLU A 3 -7.69 -3.15 23.66
N PRO A 4 -7.12 -3.41 22.48
CA PRO A 4 -7.82 -3.14 21.25
C PRO A 4 -9.16 -3.91 21.24
N PRO A 5 -10.23 -3.36 20.63
CA PRO A 5 -11.51 -4.04 20.56
C PRO A 5 -11.34 -5.39 19.85
N ALA A 6 -11.98 -6.43 20.40
CA ALA A 6 -11.97 -7.75 19.78
C ALA A 6 -12.48 -7.69 18.33
N PRO A 7 -11.88 -8.45 17.41
CA PRO A 7 -12.33 -8.51 16.03
C PRO A 7 -13.78 -8.98 15.95
N PRO A 8 -14.53 -8.59 14.88
CA PRO A 8 -15.91 -9.04 14.68
C PRO A 8 -15.98 -10.57 14.72
N SER A 9 -16.88 -11.12 15.52
CA SER A 9 -17.09 -12.58 15.62
C SER A 9 -17.49 -13.15 14.26
N GLY A 10 -16.73 -14.13 13.75
CA GLY A 10 -17.03 -14.85 12.51
C GLY A 10 -16.08 -14.63 11.34
N ILE A 11 -15.16 -13.67 11.41
CA ILE A 11 -14.07 -13.55 10.44
C ILE A 11 -12.88 -14.31 11.01
N PRO A 12 -12.37 -15.38 10.35
CA PRO A 12 -11.16 -16.03 10.81
C PRO A 12 -10.03 -15.00 10.84
N PRO A 13 -9.03 -15.15 11.74
CA PRO A 13 -7.85 -14.30 11.72
C PRO A 13 -7.34 -14.26 10.28
N LEU A 14 -7.26 -13.05 9.72
CA LEU A 14 -6.62 -12.88 8.42
C LEU A 14 -5.14 -13.18 8.67
N GLU A 15 -4.74 -14.43 8.46
CA GLU A 15 -3.35 -14.82 8.50
C GLU A 15 -2.62 -14.06 7.40
N PHE A 16 -1.94 -12.98 7.76
CA PHE A 16 -0.71 -12.70 7.06
C PHE A 16 0.17 -13.92 7.32
N GLY A 17 0.31 -14.72 6.30
CA GLY A 17 1.49 -15.53 6.32
C GLY A 17 2.63 -14.52 6.40
N ASN A 18 3.35 -14.50 7.50
CA ASN A 18 4.65 -13.87 7.63
C ASN A 18 5.58 -14.59 6.63
N ARG A 19 5.41 -14.24 5.35
CA ARG A 19 5.86 -15.00 4.19
C ARG A 19 7.15 -14.43 3.62
N ALA A 20 7.93 -13.75 4.45
CA ALA A 20 9.27 -13.40 4.07
C ALA A 20 10.09 -14.69 3.87
N PHE A 21 10.79 -14.76 2.76
CA PHE A 21 11.70 -15.86 2.44
C PHE A 21 12.88 -15.34 1.63
N TYR A 22 13.96 -16.10 1.61
CA TYR A 22 15.06 -15.81 0.69
C TYR A 22 14.74 -16.33 -0.71
N GLY A 23 14.53 -15.39 -1.65
CA GLY A 23 14.48 -15.72 -3.08
C GLY A 23 15.84 -16.19 -3.58
N ARG A 24 16.92 -15.58 -3.05
CA ARG A 24 18.30 -15.97 -3.30
C ARG A 24 19.17 -15.65 -2.09
N ALA A 25 20.01 -16.58 -1.70
CA ALA A 25 21.01 -16.38 -0.65
C ALA A 25 22.42 -16.45 -1.26
N THR A 26 23.30 -15.52 -0.89
CA THR A 26 24.70 -15.47 -1.31
C THR A 26 25.61 -15.05 -0.15
N ALA A 27 26.92 -15.22 -0.30
CA ALA A 27 27.88 -14.77 0.71
C ALA A 27 27.92 -13.22 0.87
N ASN A 28 27.46 -12.47 -0.15
CA ASN A 28 27.55 -11.01 -0.19
C ASN A 28 26.21 -10.29 0.06
N GLY A 29 25.18 -11.02 0.53
CA GLY A 29 23.83 -10.53 0.75
C GLY A 29 22.78 -11.43 0.13
N ASN A 30 21.53 -11.18 0.46
CA ASN A 30 20.40 -12.00 0.04
C ASN A 30 19.38 -11.19 -0.76
N VAL A 31 18.54 -11.87 -1.51
CA VAL A 31 17.26 -11.32 -1.96
C VAL A 31 16.21 -11.77 -0.98
N VAL A 32 15.68 -10.82 -0.20
CA VAL A 32 14.56 -11.05 0.70
C VAL A 32 13.27 -10.73 -0.04
N VAL A 33 12.33 -11.65 -0.03
CA VAL A 33 11.02 -11.49 -0.65
C VAL A 33 9.96 -11.42 0.43
N ILE A 34 9.07 -10.41 0.38
CA ILE A 34 8.04 -10.16 1.38
C ILE A 34 6.75 -9.64 0.74
N ASP A 35 5.60 -9.89 1.35
CA ASP A 35 4.31 -9.42 0.82
C ASP A 35 4.19 -7.88 0.85
N SER A 36 4.65 -7.25 1.94
CA SER A 36 4.64 -5.79 2.11
C SER A 36 5.82 -5.31 2.95
N PRO A 37 6.39 -4.12 2.68
CA PRO A 37 7.46 -3.56 3.48
C PRO A 37 7.05 -3.23 4.93
N SER A 38 5.76 -3.09 5.19
CA SER A 38 5.23 -2.94 6.55
C SER A 38 5.47 -4.16 7.44
N LEU A 39 5.69 -5.34 6.84
CA LEU A 39 5.95 -6.58 7.54
C LEU A 39 7.45 -6.85 7.80
N ILE A 40 8.35 -5.93 7.45
CA ILE A 40 9.80 -6.11 7.66
C ILE A 40 10.13 -6.40 9.13
N GLY A 41 9.47 -5.72 10.07
CA GLY A 41 9.66 -5.95 11.51
C GLY A 41 9.17 -7.31 12.02
N GLU A 42 8.35 -8.00 11.24
CA GLU A 42 7.74 -9.30 11.54
C GLU A 42 8.35 -10.43 10.70
N SER A 43 9.42 -10.14 9.97
CA SER A 43 10.06 -11.10 9.07
C SER A 43 10.58 -12.33 9.81
N LEU A 44 10.23 -13.53 9.30
CA LEU A 44 10.74 -14.81 9.81
C LEU A 44 12.17 -15.12 9.36
N VAL A 45 12.67 -14.41 8.34
CA VAL A 45 14.07 -14.51 7.92
C VAL A 45 14.84 -13.27 8.35
N PRO A 46 16.10 -13.41 8.80
CA PRO A 46 16.96 -12.28 9.08
C PRO A 46 17.08 -11.34 7.86
N ILE A 47 17.09 -10.03 8.11
CA ILE A 47 17.25 -9.00 7.09
C ILE A 47 18.46 -8.14 7.47
N ASP A 48 19.45 -8.10 6.58
CA ASP A 48 20.61 -7.20 6.64
C ASP A 48 20.46 -6.15 5.54
N ALA A 49 19.65 -5.12 5.82
CA ALA A 49 19.25 -4.15 4.80
C ALA A 49 20.41 -3.59 3.95
N PRO A 50 21.58 -3.19 4.52
CA PRO A 50 22.71 -2.73 3.72
C PRO A 50 23.23 -3.75 2.70
N ASN A 51 23.14 -5.03 2.99
CA ASN A 51 23.64 -6.09 2.12
C ASN A 51 22.55 -6.77 1.30
N ASP A 52 21.27 -6.61 1.68
CA ASP A 52 20.16 -7.31 1.06
C ASP A 52 19.45 -6.45 0.02
N VAL A 53 18.89 -7.12 -1.00
CA VAL A 53 17.91 -6.57 -1.93
C VAL A 53 16.53 -6.98 -1.47
N LEU A 54 15.60 -6.02 -1.33
CA LEU A 54 14.22 -6.32 -0.96
C LEU A 54 13.33 -6.41 -2.20
N VAL A 55 12.59 -7.50 -2.34
CA VAL A 55 11.46 -7.64 -3.26
C VAL A 55 10.18 -7.64 -2.43
N HIS A 56 9.29 -6.70 -2.70
CA HIS A 56 7.99 -6.67 -2.03
C HIS A 56 6.83 -6.50 -3.01
N ALA A 57 5.70 -7.11 -2.69
CA ALA A 57 4.53 -7.13 -3.55
C ALA A 57 3.57 -5.94 -3.35
N ALA A 58 3.95 -4.93 -2.56
CA ALA A 58 3.24 -3.66 -2.45
C ALA A 58 3.79 -2.64 -3.48
N TYR A 59 3.15 -1.49 -3.58
CA TYR A 59 3.42 -0.46 -4.59
C TYR A 59 4.72 0.33 -4.36
N ALA A 60 5.30 0.85 -5.47
CA ALA A 60 6.60 1.54 -5.51
C ALA A 60 6.50 3.07 -5.37
N ALA A 61 5.47 3.60 -4.69
CA ALA A 61 5.32 5.05 -4.49
C ALA A 61 6.34 5.62 -3.49
N VAL A 62 6.38 6.95 -3.38
CA VAL A 62 7.32 7.68 -2.52
C VAL A 62 7.26 7.23 -1.05
N PRO A 63 6.08 7.18 -0.36
CA PRO A 63 6.06 6.91 1.07
C PRO A 63 6.67 5.56 1.48
N PRO A 64 6.33 4.41 0.89
CA PRO A 64 6.97 3.15 1.24
C PRO A 64 8.46 3.12 0.88
N SER A 65 8.86 3.76 -0.22
CA SER A 65 10.27 3.80 -0.65
C SER A 65 11.16 4.59 0.31
N ILE A 66 10.65 5.67 0.94
CA ILE A 66 11.36 6.39 2.01
C ILE A 66 11.70 5.43 3.16
N GLY A 67 10.76 4.59 3.57
CA GLY A 67 11.01 3.60 4.62
C GLY A 67 12.14 2.62 4.29
N LEU A 68 12.28 2.23 3.02
CA LEU A 68 13.34 1.34 2.55
C LEU A 68 14.70 2.06 2.47
N LEU A 69 14.72 3.29 1.95
CA LEU A 69 15.91 4.12 1.90
C LEU A 69 16.43 4.46 3.30
N ASN A 70 15.54 4.74 4.25
CA ASN A 70 15.92 4.99 5.65
C ASN A 70 16.50 3.74 6.34
N ARG A 71 16.11 2.54 5.92
CA ARG A 71 16.73 1.28 6.39
C ARG A 71 18.05 0.97 5.69
N GLY A 72 18.34 1.62 4.58
CA GLY A 72 19.57 1.47 3.82
C GLY A 72 19.66 0.18 3.00
N PHE A 73 18.57 -0.31 2.45
CA PHE A 73 18.62 -1.46 1.54
C PHE A 73 19.56 -1.20 0.36
N ARG A 74 20.33 -2.25 -0.04
CA ARG A 74 21.19 -2.22 -1.23
C ARG A 74 20.42 -1.89 -2.50
N GLY A 75 19.18 -2.37 -2.60
CA GLY A 75 18.24 -2.09 -3.67
C GLY A 75 16.86 -2.64 -3.34
N PHE A 76 15.86 -2.27 -4.11
CA PHE A 76 14.51 -2.80 -3.92
C PHE A 76 13.73 -2.94 -5.22
N ILE A 77 12.79 -3.87 -5.22
CA ILE A 77 11.85 -4.11 -6.31
C ILE A 77 10.45 -4.13 -5.71
N ALA A 78 9.50 -3.38 -6.31
CA ALA A 78 8.13 -3.21 -5.83
C ALA A 78 7.15 -3.28 -7.00
N VAL A 79 5.84 -3.31 -6.77
CA VAL A 79 4.82 -3.35 -7.83
C VAL A 79 4.52 -1.92 -8.31
N ASP A 80 4.30 -1.74 -9.63
CA ASP A 80 4.06 -0.43 -10.25
C ASP A 80 2.65 0.15 -10.01
N ALA A 81 1.73 -0.66 -9.47
CA ALA A 81 0.34 -0.28 -9.19
C ALA A 81 -0.34 0.47 -10.36
N GLY A 82 -0.08 0.02 -11.60
CA GLY A 82 -0.61 0.63 -12.82
C GLY A 82 0.09 1.94 -13.24
N ILE A 83 1.21 2.28 -12.60
CA ILE A 83 1.98 3.54 -12.76
C ILE A 83 1.18 4.76 -12.29
N GLY A 84 -0.05 4.93 -12.80
CA GLY A 84 -1.00 5.93 -12.35
C GLY A 84 -0.69 7.36 -12.76
N ARG A 85 -1.51 8.28 -12.26
CA ARG A 85 -1.37 9.72 -12.48
C ARG A 85 0.00 10.20 -11.98
N ASN A 86 0.63 11.08 -12.73
CA ASN A 86 1.96 11.65 -12.42
C ASN A 86 3.04 10.60 -12.13
N GLU A 87 2.87 9.36 -12.63
CA GLU A 87 3.74 8.22 -12.34
C GLU A 87 3.87 7.91 -10.83
N SER A 88 2.88 8.30 -10.03
CA SER A 88 2.91 8.23 -8.57
C SER A 88 3.07 6.79 -8.04
N GLY A 89 2.58 5.78 -8.77
CA GLY A 89 2.75 4.37 -8.41
C GLY A 89 4.20 3.89 -8.43
N ILE A 90 5.08 4.61 -9.14
CA ILE A 90 6.51 4.34 -9.24
C ILE A 90 7.38 5.50 -8.76
N GLY A 91 6.80 6.49 -8.08
CA GLY A 91 7.49 7.69 -7.61
C GLY A 91 8.71 7.42 -6.69
N GLY A 92 8.80 6.23 -6.11
CA GLY A 92 9.95 5.77 -5.36
C GLY A 92 11.21 5.52 -6.20
N LEU A 93 11.07 5.25 -7.50
CA LEU A 93 12.20 4.98 -8.38
C LEU A 93 13.07 6.22 -8.61
N PRO A 94 12.51 7.38 -9.05
CA PRO A 94 13.30 8.61 -9.18
C PRO A 94 13.81 9.13 -7.84
N LEU A 95 13.10 8.87 -6.73
CA LEU A 95 13.62 9.18 -5.40
C LEU A 95 14.86 8.35 -5.07
N ALA A 96 14.85 7.05 -5.33
CA ALA A 96 15.99 6.16 -5.10
C ALA A 96 17.22 6.54 -5.96
N ASP A 97 16.99 7.04 -7.19
CA ASP A 97 18.04 7.52 -8.08
C ASP A 97 18.84 8.70 -7.50
N GLN A 98 18.22 9.54 -6.66
CA GLN A 98 18.91 10.65 -5.99
C GLN A 98 20.00 10.18 -5.01
N TYR A 99 19.94 8.92 -4.62
CA TYR A 99 20.84 8.27 -3.66
C TYR A 99 21.65 7.13 -4.28
N ASP A 100 21.60 6.99 -5.61
CA ASP A 100 22.24 5.91 -6.38
C ASP A 100 21.83 4.49 -5.90
N VAL A 101 20.61 4.35 -5.37
CA VAL A 101 20.05 3.06 -4.93
C VAL A 101 19.29 2.40 -6.09
N PRO A 102 19.68 1.19 -6.52
CA PRO A 102 18.95 0.45 -7.54
C PRO A 102 17.50 0.18 -7.11
N ALA A 103 16.55 0.63 -7.94
CA ALA A 103 15.13 0.39 -7.73
C ALA A 103 14.44 0.01 -9.04
N ALA A 104 13.51 -0.95 -8.98
CA ALA A 104 12.74 -1.36 -10.14
C ALA A 104 11.27 -1.61 -9.76
N ALA A 105 10.40 -1.54 -10.75
CA ALA A 105 8.98 -1.82 -10.58
C ALA A 105 8.58 -3.05 -11.38
N ILE A 106 7.73 -3.89 -10.77
CA ILE A 106 7.09 -5.06 -11.36
C ILE A 106 5.76 -4.60 -11.95
N SER A 107 5.40 -5.04 -13.14
CA SER A 107 4.07 -4.79 -13.69
C SER A 107 3.00 -5.41 -12.80
N VAL A 108 2.03 -4.62 -12.36
CA VAL A 108 0.87 -5.08 -11.56
C VAL A 108 0.03 -6.13 -12.30
N TYR A 109 0.17 -6.22 -13.62
CA TYR A 109 -0.51 -7.21 -14.45
C TYR A 109 0.26 -8.53 -14.57
N SER A 110 1.53 -8.60 -14.14
CA SER A 110 2.35 -9.81 -14.20
C SER A 110 2.33 -10.64 -12.92
N CYS A 111 1.94 -10.04 -11.79
CA CYS A 111 1.91 -10.72 -10.49
C CYS A 111 0.67 -10.35 -9.67
N ASP A 112 0.37 -11.13 -8.65
CA ASP A 112 -0.67 -10.80 -7.68
C ASP A 112 -0.12 -9.82 -6.65
N MET A 113 -0.73 -8.64 -6.55
CA MET A 113 -0.36 -7.63 -5.57
C MET A 113 -0.52 -8.17 -4.14
N CYS A 114 0.35 -7.78 -3.23
CA CYS A 114 0.42 -8.28 -1.84
C CYS A 114 0.74 -9.77 -1.71
N ALA A 115 1.28 -10.40 -2.76
CA ALA A 115 1.71 -11.79 -2.75
C ALA A 115 3.18 -11.89 -3.17
N GLY A 116 4.10 -11.87 -2.20
CA GLY A 116 5.55 -11.88 -2.45
C GLY A 116 6.01 -13.08 -3.30
N ARG A 117 5.41 -14.27 -3.09
CA ARG A 117 5.70 -15.43 -3.92
C ARG A 117 5.37 -15.20 -5.38
N SER A 118 4.21 -14.62 -5.67
CA SER A 118 3.80 -14.29 -7.03
C SER A 118 4.69 -13.20 -7.64
N ALA A 119 5.00 -12.15 -6.87
CA ALA A 119 5.94 -11.11 -7.32
C ALA A 119 7.32 -11.70 -7.67
N TRP A 120 7.77 -12.71 -6.93
CA TRP A 120 9.04 -13.39 -7.18
C TRP A 120 9.00 -14.34 -8.39
N SER A 121 7.95 -15.19 -8.49
CA SER A 121 7.89 -16.25 -9.51
C SER A 121 7.41 -15.77 -10.87
N ASP A 122 6.46 -14.82 -10.89
CA ASP A 122 5.72 -14.44 -12.09
C ASP A 122 6.02 -13.00 -12.53
N GLY A 123 6.54 -12.18 -11.60
CA GLY A 123 6.74 -10.76 -11.79
C GLY A 123 7.70 -10.44 -12.94
N VAL A 124 7.28 -9.48 -13.78
CA VAL A 124 8.05 -8.95 -14.89
C VAL A 124 8.32 -7.46 -14.65
N ILE A 125 9.56 -7.04 -14.76
CA ILE A 125 9.97 -5.65 -14.57
C ILE A 125 9.33 -4.76 -15.63
N SER A 126 8.58 -3.74 -15.20
CA SER A 126 7.97 -2.73 -16.07
C SER A 126 8.83 -1.48 -16.17
N ARG A 127 9.53 -1.11 -15.08
CA ARG A 127 10.40 0.07 -15.00
C ARG A 127 11.64 -0.23 -14.16
N ALA A 128 12.74 0.43 -14.47
CA ALA A 128 13.96 0.41 -13.69
C ALA A 128 14.55 1.82 -13.64
N ASN A 129 15.02 2.26 -12.49
CA ASN A 129 15.69 3.53 -12.37
C ASN A 129 17.11 3.48 -12.98
N ARG A 130 17.78 4.62 -13.08
CA ARG A 130 19.14 4.72 -13.67
C ARG A 130 20.15 3.84 -12.92
N ALA A 131 20.10 3.83 -11.59
CA ALA A 131 21.01 3.02 -10.77
C ALA A 131 20.81 1.51 -11.01
N ALA A 132 19.57 1.04 -11.15
CA ALA A 132 19.25 -0.35 -11.48
C ALA A 132 19.71 -0.71 -12.93
N GLN A 133 19.49 0.19 -13.89
CA GLN A 133 19.98 0.02 -15.25
C GLN A 133 21.51 -0.05 -15.30
N GLY A 134 22.18 0.74 -14.47
CA GLY A 134 23.65 0.75 -14.36
C GLY A 134 24.23 -0.60 -13.89
N VAL A 135 23.49 -1.39 -13.14
CA VAL A 135 23.88 -2.76 -12.75
C VAL A 135 23.30 -3.84 -13.68
N GLY A 136 22.62 -3.45 -14.76
CA GLY A 136 22.16 -4.35 -15.83
C GLY A 136 20.67 -4.72 -15.77
N VAL A 137 19.88 -4.14 -14.89
CA VAL A 137 18.42 -4.39 -14.84
C VAL A 137 17.72 -3.69 -16.01
N GLN A 138 16.85 -4.42 -16.70
CA GLN A 138 16.09 -3.91 -17.85
C GLN A 138 14.59 -4.27 -17.71
N PRO A 139 13.68 -3.41 -18.20
CA PRO A 139 12.28 -3.80 -18.40
C PRO A 139 12.16 -5.09 -19.22
N GLY A 140 11.18 -5.92 -18.85
CA GLY A 140 10.97 -7.24 -19.46
C GLY A 140 11.70 -8.39 -18.74
N MET A 141 12.66 -8.12 -17.87
CA MET A 141 13.30 -9.15 -17.04
C MET A 141 12.34 -9.73 -16.02
N SER A 142 12.55 -11.00 -15.61
CA SER A 142 11.90 -11.55 -14.43
C SER A 142 12.39 -10.83 -13.17
N THR A 143 11.54 -10.75 -12.14
CA THR A 143 11.92 -10.21 -10.82
C THR A 143 13.17 -10.88 -10.27
N ALA A 144 13.25 -12.21 -10.37
CA ALA A 144 14.39 -12.98 -9.87
C ALA A 144 15.70 -12.61 -10.57
N THR A 145 15.67 -12.40 -11.89
CA THR A 145 16.84 -11.97 -12.65
C THR A 145 17.24 -10.55 -12.26
N ALA A 146 16.30 -9.61 -12.22
CA ALA A 146 16.57 -8.22 -11.84
C ALA A 146 17.17 -8.11 -10.42
N ALA A 147 16.60 -8.82 -9.45
CA ALA A 147 17.12 -8.85 -8.08
C ALA A 147 18.56 -9.43 -8.01
N ALA A 148 18.86 -10.45 -8.82
CA ALA A 148 20.21 -11.01 -8.90
C ALA A 148 21.24 -9.98 -9.42
N TYR A 149 20.88 -9.16 -10.41
CA TYR A 149 21.74 -8.06 -10.86
C TYR A 149 21.95 -7.00 -9.78
N MET A 150 20.90 -6.65 -9.03
CA MET A 150 21.00 -5.66 -7.95
C MET A 150 21.93 -6.10 -6.80
N LEU A 151 22.12 -7.39 -6.56
CA LEU A 151 23.12 -7.90 -5.59
C LEU A 151 24.55 -7.51 -5.99
N GLY A 152 24.82 -7.16 -7.23
CA GLY A 152 26.11 -6.63 -7.70
C GLY A 152 26.33 -5.14 -7.41
N ALA A 153 25.34 -4.43 -6.92
CA ALA A 153 25.49 -3.03 -6.51
C ALA A 153 26.32 -2.90 -5.22
N PRO A 154 26.90 -1.73 -4.94
CA PRO A 154 27.49 -1.44 -3.64
C PRO A 154 26.50 -1.68 -2.49
N ALA A 155 27.01 -1.97 -1.31
CA ALA A 155 26.17 -2.06 -0.10
C ALA A 155 25.42 -0.74 0.12
N GLY A 156 24.17 -0.85 0.53
CA GLY A 156 23.35 0.31 0.85
C GLY A 156 23.77 0.99 2.14
N SER A 157 23.20 2.14 2.41
CA SER A 157 23.41 2.87 3.67
C SER A 157 22.12 3.58 4.10
N PRO A 158 21.79 3.59 5.40
CA PRO A 158 20.61 4.26 5.92
C PRO A 158 20.60 5.76 5.56
N ARG A 159 19.40 6.26 5.26
CA ARG A 159 19.12 7.68 5.03
C ARG A 159 18.27 8.23 6.18
N ASN A 160 18.09 9.51 6.22
CA ASN A 160 17.21 10.19 7.17
C ASN A 160 16.24 11.08 6.39
N LEU A 161 15.32 10.45 5.68
CA LEU A 161 14.34 11.12 4.83
C LEU A 161 13.02 11.27 5.59
N THR A 162 12.43 12.46 5.50
CA THR A 162 11.09 12.72 6.05
C THR A 162 10.03 12.38 5.01
N ASN A 163 9.00 11.66 5.44
CA ASN A 163 7.86 11.38 4.57
C ASN A 163 7.03 12.67 4.40
N PRO A 164 6.81 13.17 3.17
CA PRO A 164 6.02 14.36 2.92
C PRO A 164 4.55 14.20 3.34
N GLN A 165 4.04 12.98 3.45
CA GLN A 165 2.70 12.68 3.94
C GLN A 165 2.62 12.56 5.48
N GLY A 166 3.76 12.69 6.18
CA GLY A 166 3.86 12.54 7.64
C GLY A 166 3.80 11.08 8.10
N ASP A 167 3.92 10.90 9.43
CA ASP A 167 3.94 9.61 10.12
C ASP A 167 2.68 9.37 10.97
N SER A 168 1.62 10.15 10.73
CA SER A 168 0.30 10.04 11.37
C SER A 168 -0.80 10.34 10.37
N ASP A 169 -2.03 10.05 10.75
CA ASP A 169 -3.19 10.57 10.04
C ASP A 169 -3.41 12.07 10.35
N PHE A 170 -4.14 12.74 9.48
CA PHE A 170 -4.42 14.18 9.56
C PHE A 170 -5.86 14.49 9.13
N PRO A 171 -6.47 15.58 9.65
CA PRO A 171 -7.83 15.94 9.25
C PRO A 171 -7.86 16.49 7.81
N LEU A 172 -8.80 15.97 7.00
CA LEU A 172 -9.22 16.55 5.72
C LEU A 172 -10.48 17.38 5.90
N LEU A 173 -11.43 16.88 6.68
CA LEU A 173 -12.64 17.59 7.10
C LEU A 173 -12.91 17.25 8.58
N PRO A 174 -12.59 18.16 9.52
CA PRO A 174 -12.86 17.92 10.94
C PRO A 174 -14.36 17.99 11.25
N GLY A 175 -14.81 17.12 12.17
CA GLY A 175 -16.17 17.12 12.68
C GLY A 175 -16.20 16.86 14.18
N ALA A 176 -17.25 17.35 14.88
CA ALA A 176 -17.37 17.24 16.34
C ALA A 176 -17.59 15.79 16.83
N ALA A 177 -18.20 14.94 16.02
CA ALA A 177 -18.55 13.56 16.36
C ALA A 177 -17.82 12.51 15.53
N GLY A 178 -16.83 12.91 14.74
CA GLY A 178 -16.06 12.15 13.76
C GLY A 178 -15.78 13.03 12.56
N GLY A 179 -14.84 12.66 11.71
CA GLY A 179 -14.42 13.47 10.58
C GLY A 179 -13.94 12.65 9.38
N ILE A 180 -13.50 13.34 8.35
CA ILE A 180 -12.77 12.73 7.24
C ILE A 180 -11.28 12.97 7.49
N CYS A 181 -10.53 11.87 7.56
CA CYS A 181 -9.10 11.87 7.82
C CYS A 181 -8.33 11.36 6.60
N GLY A 182 -7.11 11.86 6.42
CA GLY A 182 -6.16 11.40 5.43
C GLY A 182 -4.99 10.67 6.07
N CYS A 183 -4.50 9.62 5.42
CA CYS A 183 -3.22 8.99 5.73
C CYS A 183 -2.66 8.29 4.49
N TRP A 184 -1.33 8.16 4.40
CA TRP A 184 -0.75 7.41 3.29
C TRP A 184 -0.81 5.89 3.52
N SER A 185 -1.04 5.43 4.76
CA SER A 185 -1.14 4.00 5.12
C SER A 185 -2.08 3.81 6.31
N MET A 186 -2.92 2.76 6.27
CA MET A 186 -3.79 2.39 7.40
C MET A 186 -3.04 1.75 8.58
N GLY A 187 -1.73 1.62 8.53
CA GLY A 187 -0.90 1.33 9.69
C GLY A 187 -0.62 2.53 10.60
N LEU A 188 -0.96 3.75 10.18
CA LEU A 188 -0.67 4.99 10.90
C LEU A 188 -1.74 5.38 11.93
N PRO A 189 -3.06 5.30 11.65
CA PRO A 189 -4.09 5.69 12.60
C PRO A 189 -4.00 4.92 13.93
N LYS A 190 -4.36 5.59 15.02
CA LYS A 190 -4.36 5.03 16.37
C LYS A 190 -5.69 5.30 17.07
N GLY A 191 -6.02 4.48 18.05
CA GLY A 191 -7.20 4.66 18.91
C GLY A 191 -8.51 4.25 18.24
N ASP A 192 -9.63 4.68 18.83
CA ASP A 192 -10.98 4.40 18.32
C ASP A 192 -11.30 5.32 17.16
N ARG A 193 -11.51 4.74 15.98
CA ARG A 193 -11.76 5.47 14.71
C ARG A 193 -13.14 5.14 14.12
N ARG A 194 -14.04 4.55 14.91
CA ARG A 194 -15.35 4.08 14.43
C ARG A 194 -16.30 5.18 13.94
N ARG A 195 -15.94 6.45 14.18
CA ARG A 195 -16.70 7.61 13.71
C ARG A 195 -16.04 8.37 12.57
N ASP A 196 -14.89 7.91 12.10
CA ASP A 196 -14.11 8.56 11.04
C ASP A 196 -14.27 7.85 9.71
N VAL A 197 -14.15 8.61 8.64
CA VAL A 197 -13.94 8.13 7.28
C VAL A 197 -12.50 8.39 6.89
N PHE A 198 -11.83 7.41 6.30
CA PHE A 198 -10.45 7.58 5.85
C PHE A 198 -10.34 7.68 4.33
N CYS A 199 -9.63 8.71 3.85
CA CYS A 199 -9.04 8.71 2.53
C CYS A 199 -7.59 8.26 2.66
N VAL A 200 -7.21 7.20 1.92
CA VAL A 200 -5.93 6.51 2.10
C VAL A 200 -5.13 6.53 0.80
N GLY A 201 -3.87 6.91 0.87
CA GLY A 201 -2.97 6.95 -0.29
C GLY A 201 -2.56 5.59 -0.85
N THR A 202 -3.13 4.48 -0.35
CA THR A 202 -2.79 3.12 -0.81
C THR A 202 -3.87 2.54 -1.71
N PRO A 203 -3.54 1.50 -2.50
CA PRO A 203 -4.54 0.60 -3.06
C PRO A 203 -5.41 -0.02 -1.95
N VAL A 204 -6.66 -0.35 -2.29
CA VAL A 204 -7.59 -1.07 -1.40
C VAL A 204 -7.27 -2.57 -1.46
N ASP A 205 -6.06 -2.92 -1.10
CA ASP A 205 -5.53 -4.27 -1.17
C ASP A 205 -5.72 -5.07 0.13
N THR A 206 -5.28 -6.32 0.12
CA THR A 206 -5.35 -7.19 1.28
C THR A 206 -4.46 -6.72 2.42
N THR A 207 -3.28 -6.15 2.15
CA THR A 207 -2.35 -5.67 3.17
C THR A 207 -2.95 -4.52 3.97
N MET A 208 -3.59 -3.56 3.27
CA MET A 208 -4.29 -2.45 3.93
C MET A 208 -5.35 -2.98 4.91
N THR A 209 -6.19 -3.92 4.48
CA THR A 209 -7.28 -4.45 5.30
C THR A 209 -6.80 -5.22 6.51
N VAL A 210 -5.71 -5.95 6.37
CA VAL A 210 -5.16 -6.72 7.49
C VAL A 210 -4.49 -5.81 8.50
N HIS A 211 -3.82 -4.74 8.07
CA HIS A 211 -3.35 -3.72 9.02
C HIS A 211 -4.49 -3.12 9.82
N MET A 212 -5.60 -2.78 9.16
CA MET A 212 -6.80 -2.30 9.84
C MET A 212 -7.30 -3.30 10.88
N TYR A 213 -7.45 -4.56 10.47
CA TYR A 213 -7.94 -5.63 11.34
C TYR A 213 -7.03 -5.86 12.54
N ASN A 214 -5.74 -6.05 12.33
CA ASN A 214 -4.77 -6.37 13.39
C ASN A 214 -4.56 -5.23 14.39
N HIS A 215 -4.78 -3.97 13.97
CA HIS A 215 -4.67 -2.80 14.83
C HIS A 215 -6.03 -2.34 15.40
N GLY A 216 -7.12 -3.07 15.13
CA GLY A 216 -8.47 -2.71 15.60
C GLY A 216 -9.00 -1.40 15.01
N ILE A 217 -8.52 -0.97 13.84
CA ILE A 217 -8.96 0.25 13.18
C ILE A 217 -10.21 -0.07 12.34
N LEU A 218 -11.36 0.29 12.87
CA LEU A 218 -12.67 -0.02 12.30
C LEU A 218 -13.42 1.30 11.98
N PRO A 219 -13.11 2.00 10.90
CA PRO A 219 -13.76 3.27 10.57
C PRO A 219 -15.18 3.07 10.00
N LEU A 220 -15.93 4.17 9.88
CA LEU A 220 -17.21 4.21 9.17
C LEU A 220 -17.08 3.82 7.70
N GLY A 221 -15.98 4.22 7.09
CA GLY A 221 -15.71 3.94 5.70
C GLY A 221 -14.28 4.27 5.28
N VAL A 222 -13.89 3.74 4.14
CA VAL A 222 -12.55 3.91 3.56
C VAL A 222 -12.66 4.23 2.07
N ILE A 223 -11.86 5.19 1.62
CA ILE A 223 -11.63 5.47 0.21
C ILE A 223 -10.14 5.38 -0.07
N GLY A 224 -9.72 4.45 -0.91
CA GLY A 224 -8.33 4.29 -1.34
C GLY A 224 -8.18 4.41 -2.84
N SER A 225 -7.09 3.87 -3.41
CA SER A 225 -6.86 3.78 -4.85
C SER A 225 -7.25 2.40 -5.39
N ASP A 226 -7.60 2.32 -6.68
CA ASP A 226 -7.76 1.03 -7.37
C ASP A 226 -6.43 0.38 -7.77
N GLY A 227 -5.30 1.10 -7.66
CA GLY A 227 -3.97 0.57 -7.96
C GLY A 227 -3.84 -0.08 -9.33
N GLY A 228 -4.64 0.34 -10.33
CA GLY A 228 -4.70 -0.24 -11.66
C GLY A 228 -5.41 -1.60 -11.71
N PHE A 229 -6.16 -1.99 -10.68
CA PHE A 229 -6.80 -3.30 -10.47
C PHE A 229 -5.80 -4.46 -10.39
N GLY A 230 -4.84 -4.51 -11.30
CA GLY A 230 -3.81 -5.55 -11.38
C GLY A 230 -4.34 -6.94 -11.77
N ARG A 231 -3.41 -7.90 -11.80
CA ARG A 231 -3.73 -9.31 -12.05
C ARG A 231 -4.72 -9.82 -10.99
N ASN A 232 -5.73 -10.55 -11.42
CA ASN A 232 -6.78 -11.10 -10.56
C ASN A 232 -7.49 -10.06 -9.67
N HIS A 233 -7.42 -8.77 -10.03
CA HIS A 233 -7.97 -7.65 -9.25
C HIS A 233 -7.44 -7.56 -7.81
N MET A 234 -6.22 -8.02 -7.58
CA MET A 234 -5.63 -8.08 -6.23
C MET A 234 -5.39 -6.70 -5.62
N ALA A 235 -5.21 -5.64 -6.43
CA ALA A 235 -5.07 -4.28 -5.92
C ALA A 235 -6.37 -3.72 -5.28
N VAL A 236 -7.51 -4.37 -5.50
CA VAL A 236 -8.81 -4.01 -4.91
C VAL A 236 -9.46 -5.15 -4.12
N ALA A 237 -8.72 -6.22 -3.83
CA ALA A 237 -9.23 -7.39 -3.11
C ALA A 237 -9.73 -7.05 -1.69
N GLY A 238 -9.22 -5.98 -1.09
CA GLY A 238 -9.65 -5.47 0.20
C GLY A 238 -11.12 -5.01 0.24
N LEU A 239 -11.71 -4.61 -0.89
CA LEU A 239 -13.14 -4.23 -0.95
C LEU A 239 -14.05 -5.32 -0.40
N ARG A 240 -13.79 -6.59 -0.75
CA ARG A 240 -14.58 -7.72 -0.27
C ARG A 240 -14.36 -7.95 1.22
N ILE A 241 -13.12 -7.91 1.67
CA ILE A 241 -12.77 -8.12 3.07
C ILE A 241 -13.46 -7.05 3.94
N LEU A 242 -13.37 -5.77 3.55
CA LEU A 242 -14.02 -4.67 4.27
C LEU A 242 -15.54 -4.80 4.27
N GLN A 243 -16.15 -5.29 3.18
CA GLN A 243 -17.58 -5.58 3.17
C GLN A 243 -17.96 -6.64 4.20
N ASP A 244 -17.21 -7.74 4.28
CA ASP A 244 -17.44 -8.81 5.24
C ASP A 244 -17.20 -8.31 6.70
N MET A 245 -16.37 -7.28 6.90
CA MET A 245 -16.18 -6.57 8.17
C MET A 245 -17.27 -5.51 8.47
N GLY A 246 -18.24 -5.30 7.57
CA GLY A 246 -19.29 -4.28 7.73
C GLY A 246 -18.83 -2.85 7.43
N ILE A 247 -17.66 -2.67 6.78
CA ILE A 247 -17.09 -1.36 6.47
C ILE A 247 -17.37 -0.99 5.00
N ALA A 248 -18.01 0.16 4.79
CA ALA A 248 -18.23 0.68 3.45
C ALA A 248 -16.89 1.13 2.83
N CYS A 249 -16.60 0.67 1.63
CA CYS A 249 -15.34 0.97 0.98
C CYS A 249 -15.49 1.24 -0.52
N ALA A 250 -14.74 2.22 -1.01
CA ALA A 250 -14.62 2.54 -2.42
C ALA A 250 -13.16 2.78 -2.79
N ALA A 251 -12.85 2.68 -4.08
CA ALA A 251 -11.55 3.09 -4.59
C ALA A 251 -11.73 4.12 -5.70
N VAL A 252 -10.82 5.10 -5.73
CA VAL A 252 -10.70 6.03 -6.85
C VAL A 252 -9.76 5.47 -7.90
N SER A 253 -9.93 5.90 -9.16
CA SER A 253 -9.02 5.51 -10.23
C SER A 253 -7.60 6.03 -9.99
N HIS A 254 -6.62 5.15 -10.11
CA HIS A 254 -5.19 5.50 -10.11
C HIS A 254 -4.81 6.53 -11.19
N LEU A 255 -5.67 6.72 -12.21
CA LEU A 255 -5.48 7.73 -13.26
C LEU A 255 -5.99 9.12 -12.86
N THR A 256 -6.74 9.24 -11.77
CA THR A 256 -7.36 10.49 -11.32
C THR A 256 -6.78 11.04 -10.02
N ALA A 257 -6.06 10.22 -9.27
CA ALA A 257 -5.42 10.61 -8.01
C ALA A 257 -4.02 10.00 -7.89
N ASP A 258 -3.16 10.68 -7.16
CA ASP A 258 -1.79 10.24 -6.94
C ASP A 258 -1.73 9.18 -5.84
N LEU A 259 -1.08 8.06 -6.13
CA LEU A 259 -0.76 7.02 -5.15
C LEU A 259 0.25 7.55 -4.12
N GLY A 260 0.03 7.19 -2.86
CA GLY A 260 0.84 7.70 -1.76
C GLY A 260 0.32 9.01 -1.17
N ASP A 261 -0.70 9.65 -1.78
CA ASP A 261 -1.22 10.94 -1.35
C ASP A 261 -2.72 10.90 -1.03
N ALA A 262 -3.05 10.96 0.27
CA ALA A 262 -4.42 10.95 0.74
C ALA A 262 -5.22 12.22 0.38
N ARG A 263 -4.54 13.38 0.23
CA ARG A 263 -5.18 14.61 -0.20
C ARG A 263 -5.62 14.50 -1.66
N SER A 264 -4.77 13.97 -2.52
CA SER A 264 -5.10 13.72 -3.93
C SER A 264 -6.26 12.73 -4.06
N ILE A 265 -6.30 11.65 -3.25
CA ILE A 265 -7.45 10.72 -3.19
C ILE A 265 -8.75 11.49 -2.87
N TYR A 266 -8.73 12.38 -1.89
CA TYR A 266 -9.90 13.14 -1.45
C TYR A 266 -10.33 14.23 -2.45
N GLU A 267 -9.39 15.04 -2.92
CA GLU A 267 -9.70 16.26 -3.67
C GLU A 267 -9.91 16.01 -5.16
N GLU A 268 -9.12 15.10 -5.74
CA GLU A 268 -9.02 14.90 -7.19
C GLU A 268 -9.59 13.55 -7.65
N GLY A 269 -9.59 12.56 -6.75
CA GLY A 269 -9.98 11.20 -7.05
C GLY A 269 -11.41 11.07 -7.58
N ARG A 270 -11.60 10.14 -8.55
CA ARG A 270 -12.91 9.73 -9.07
C ARG A 270 -13.12 8.26 -8.79
N ILE A 271 -14.24 7.91 -8.17
CA ILE A 271 -14.58 6.53 -7.82
C ILE A 271 -14.58 5.64 -9.08
N SER A 272 -13.81 4.56 -9.04
CA SER A 272 -13.73 3.54 -10.10
C SER A 272 -14.41 2.23 -9.71
N ILE A 273 -14.48 1.94 -8.40
CA ILE A 273 -15.11 0.74 -7.85
C ILE A 273 -15.56 0.98 -6.41
N ALA A 274 -16.61 0.29 -5.96
CA ALA A 274 -17.10 0.35 -4.58
C ALA A 274 -17.69 -0.99 -4.16
N ASN A 275 -17.65 -1.32 -2.87
CA ASN A 275 -18.33 -2.47 -2.33
C ASN A 275 -19.85 -2.21 -2.17
N ALA A 276 -20.64 -3.25 -1.94
CA ALA A 276 -22.11 -3.13 -1.88
C ALA A 276 -22.58 -2.21 -0.74
N LEU A 277 -21.85 -2.14 0.38
CA LEU A 277 -22.17 -1.23 1.48
C LEU A 277 -21.98 0.23 1.08
N ALA A 278 -20.90 0.56 0.35
CA ALA A 278 -20.69 1.91 -0.15
C ALA A 278 -21.74 2.28 -1.21
N VAL A 279 -22.08 1.36 -2.12
CA VAL A 279 -23.16 1.56 -3.11
C VAL A 279 -24.51 1.81 -2.43
N SER A 280 -24.85 1.06 -1.38
CA SER A 280 -26.10 1.27 -0.63
C SER A 280 -26.17 2.62 0.08
N ARG A 281 -25.03 3.25 0.35
CA ARG A 281 -24.92 4.62 0.88
C ARG A 281 -24.90 5.70 -0.22
N GLY A 282 -25.18 5.35 -1.47
CA GLY A 282 -25.29 6.28 -2.59
C GLY A 282 -24.00 6.53 -3.37
N ILE A 283 -22.90 5.85 -3.07
CA ILE A 283 -21.65 5.99 -3.83
C ILE A 283 -21.81 5.38 -5.22
N ARG A 284 -21.32 6.10 -6.24
CA ARG A 284 -21.42 5.72 -7.67
C ARG A 284 -20.08 5.90 -8.36
N ILE A 285 -19.86 5.11 -9.41
CA ILE A 285 -18.69 5.24 -10.29
C ILE A 285 -18.67 6.66 -10.90
N GLY A 286 -17.50 7.26 -10.95
CA GLY A 286 -17.27 8.64 -11.44
C GLY A 286 -17.48 9.74 -10.40
N MET A 287 -18.08 9.42 -9.23
CA MET A 287 -18.27 10.38 -8.13
C MET A 287 -16.93 10.91 -7.62
N PRO A 288 -16.83 12.24 -7.28
CA PRO A 288 -15.64 12.78 -6.62
C PRO A 288 -15.36 12.10 -5.28
N GLY A 289 -14.07 11.87 -4.95
CA GLY A 289 -13.65 11.26 -3.69
C GLY A 289 -14.19 11.98 -2.46
N ARG A 290 -14.15 13.33 -2.47
CA ARG A 290 -14.70 14.16 -1.38
C ARG A 290 -16.20 13.99 -1.17
N GLU A 291 -16.97 13.85 -2.25
CA GLU A 291 -18.42 13.63 -2.19
C GLU A 291 -18.72 12.23 -1.64
N ALA A 292 -17.99 11.23 -2.10
CA ALA A 292 -18.10 9.86 -1.61
C ALA A 292 -17.75 9.79 -0.10
N ALA A 293 -16.70 10.48 0.34
CA ALA A 293 -16.32 10.54 1.76
C ALA A 293 -17.38 11.23 2.63
N ALA A 294 -18.00 12.29 2.13
CA ALA A 294 -19.11 12.97 2.81
C ALA A 294 -20.33 12.05 3.00
N LEU A 295 -20.75 11.33 1.94
CA LEU A 295 -21.85 10.36 2.04
C LEU A 295 -21.57 9.24 3.05
N LEU A 296 -20.32 8.78 3.15
CA LEU A 296 -19.94 7.78 4.15
C LEU A 296 -20.03 8.34 5.57
N LEU A 297 -19.67 9.62 5.77
CA LEU A 297 -19.73 10.28 7.07
C LEU A 297 -21.19 10.55 7.51
N GLU A 298 -22.03 11.05 6.60
CA GLU A 298 -23.45 11.33 6.84
C GLU A 298 -24.27 10.09 7.21
N ALA A 299 -23.88 8.91 6.72
CA ALA A 299 -24.55 7.65 7.06
C ALA A 299 -24.47 7.29 8.55
N GLN A 300 -23.66 7.99 9.35
CA GLN A 300 -23.60 7.85 10.81
C GLN A 300 -24.90 8.31 11.46
N ASP A 301 -25.48 9.40 11.01
CA ASP A 301 -26.64 10.04 11.65
C ASP A 301 -27.93 9.23 11.43
N SER A 302 -27.99 8.44 10.37
CA SER A 302 -29.16 7.62 10.02
C SER A 302 -29.29 6.31 10.82
N HIS A 303 -28.27 5.94 11.59
CA HIS A 303 -28.23 4.70 12.39
C HIS A 303 -28.34 4.90 13.91
N GLN A 304 -28.57 6.13 14.39
CA GLN A 304 -28.96 6.30 15.79
C GLN A 304 -30.45 5.90 15.95
N PRO A 305 -30.78 4.85 16.77
CA PRO A 305 -32.16 4.62 17.12
C PRO A 305 -32.68 5.87 17.83
N ALA A 306 -33.84 6.34 17.46
CA ALA A 306 -34.56 7.41 18.17
C ALA A 306 -34.56 7.08 19.68
N ARG A 307 -34.04 8.02 20.49
CA ARG A 307 -34.01 7.94 21.95
C ARG A 307 -35.39 7.91 22.51
#